data_369715bb276c9c9b0feff0fd57a5cc88
#
_entry.id   369715bb276c9c9b0feff0fd57a5cc88
#
_cell.length_a   1.000
_cell.length_b   1.000
_cell.length_c   1.000
_cell.angle_alpha   90.00
_cell.angle_beta   90.00
_cell.angle_gamma   90.00
#
_symmetry.space_group_name_H-M   'P 1'
#
loop_
_entity.id
_entity.type
_entity.pdbx_description
1 polymer ?
#
loop_
_entity_poly.entity_id
_entity_poly.type
_entity_poly.pdbx_seq_one_letter_code
_entity_poly.pdbx_strand_id
1 'polypeptide(L)'
;SSFEEIVPLYNETQPNVTISINSGSSGKLMQEIEEVAGHGVDIFFSAGKSQVTQLDEIDGLVVDGTTVNLLQNELCLVTGKDSGTAVTGWEDLSNASNMALCDGSVPVGKYSREAFVSLGLLPDTDDNSAYTSDEVSAALGGVEINECANVSVAAQAVAEGSNEVGTIYYS
;
A
#
# COMPACT_ATOMS: atom_id res chain seq x y z
N SER A 1 8.96 4.53 13.18
CA SER A 1 9.05 4.27 11.72
C SER A 1 10.50 4.06 11.33
N SER A 2 10.76 3.41 10.19
CA SER A 2 12.13 3.21 9.70
C SER A 2 12.92 4.51 9.56
N PHE A 3 12.25 5.61 9.24
CA PHE A 3 12.90 6.93 9.18
C PHE A 3 13.36 7.45 10.54
N GLU A 4 12.63 7.17 11.62
CA GLU A 4 13.06 7.54 12.98
C GLU A 4 14.34 6.82 13.41
N GLU A 5 14.61 5.65 12.83
CA GLU A 5 15.85 4.90 13.04
C GLU A 5 16.97 5.38 12.12
N ILE A 6 16.64 5.80 10.88
CA ILE A 6 17.62 6.25 9.88
C ILE A 6 18.16 7.66 10.20
N VAL A 7 17.30 8.59 10.68
CA VAL A 7 17.69 9.98 10.95
C VAL A 7 18.88 10.09 11.91
N PRO A 8 18.92 9.39 13.05
CA PRO A 8 20.10 9.41 13.93
C PRO A 8 21.39 8.95 13.24
N LEU A 9 21.32 7.90 12.42
CA LEU A 9 22.48 7.38 11.67
C LEU A 9 22.96 8.38 10.61
N TYR A 10 22.04 9.06 9.94
CA TYR A 10 22.40 10.13 8.99
C TYR A 10 23.09 11.29 9.71
N ASN A 11 22.60 11.68 10.88
CA ASN A 11 23.16 12.79 11.66
C ASN A 11 24.58 12.50 12.19
N GLU A 12 24.99 11.24 12.30
CA GLU A 12 26.39 10.89 12.62
C GLU A 12 27.36 11.38 11.54
N THR A 13 26.90 11.38 10.27
CA THR A 13 27.68 11.83 9.11
C THR A 13 27.42 13.28 8.73
N GLN A 14 26.25 13.79 9.07
CA GLN A 14 25.77 15.16 8.73
C GLN A 14 25.24 15.88 9.98
N PRO A 15 26.10 16.24 10.95
CA PRO A 15 25.67 16.77 12.25
C PRO A 15 25.04 18.17 12.17
N ASN A 16 25.19 18.88 11.06
CA ASN A 16 24.65 20.22 10.84
C ASN A 16 23.26 20.20 10.15
N VAL A 17 22.72 19.01 9.86
CA VAL A 17 21.41 18.85 9.23
C VAL A 17 20.37 18.45 10.28
N THR A 18 19.26 19.18 10.31
CA THR A 18 18.10 18.80 11.12
C THR A 18 17.01 18.27 10.19
N ILE A 19 16.53 17.07 10.44
CA ILE A 19 15.46 16.42 9.65
C ILE A 19 14.18 16.44 10.47
N SER A 20 13.13 17.05 9.93
CA SER A 20 11.77 16.99 10.45
C SER A 20 10.95 16.05 9.59
N ILE A 21 10.26 15.10 10.21
CA ILE A 21 9.45 14.10 9.50
C ILE A 21 7.97 14.44 9.69
N ASN A 22 7.24 14.63 8.58
CA ASN A 22 5.78 14.62 8.56
C ASN A 22 5.33 13.26 8.00
N SER A 23 4.47 12.54 8.73
CA SER A 23 4.01 11.19 8.37
C SER A 23 2.52 11.17 8.09
N GLY A 24 2.14 10.50 7.01
CA GLY A 24 0.75 10.36 6.60
C GLY A 24 0.60 9.42 5.42
N SER A 25 -0.61 9.23 4.92
CA SER A 25 -0.80 8.54 3.65
C SER A 25 -0.21 9.37 2.51
N SER A 26 0.33 8.70 1.48
CA SER A 26 0.97 9.41 0.34
C SER A 26 0.03 10.41 -0.33
N GLY A 27 -1.25 10.08 -0.47
CA GLY A 27 -2.25 10.99 -1.06
C GLY A 27 -2.49 12.24 -0.19
N LYS A 28 -2.58 12.07 1.13
CA LYS A 28 -2.75 13.21 2.06
C LYS A 28 -1.53 14.13 2.03
N LEU A 29 -0.33 13.56 2.12
CA LEU A 29 0.90 14.35 2.08
C LEU A 29 1.09 15.05 0.72
N MET A 30 0.71 14.42 -0.38
CA MET A 30 0.68 15.05 -1.70
C MET A 30 -0.20 16.31 -1.71
N GLN A 31 -1.44 16.20 -1.19
CA GLN A 31 -2.35 17.33 -1.10
C GLN A 31 -1.78 18.47 -0.22
N GLU A 32 -1.19 18.14 0.92
CA GLU A 32 -0.51 19.12 1.79
C GLU A 32 0.64 19.83 1.05
N ILE A 33 1.41 19.12 0.23
CA ILE A 33 2.49 19.71 -0.60
C ILE A 33 1.91 20.66 -1.66
N GLU A 34 0.83 20.27 -2.32
CA GLU A 34 0.14 21.13 -3.29
C GLU A 34 -0.42 22.41 -2.64
N GLU A 35 -1.08 22.28 -1.48
CA GLU A 35 -1.65 23.41 -0.74
C GLU A 35 -0.60 24.46 -0.35
N VAL A 36 0.61 24.04 -0.01
CA VAL A 36 1.70 24.95 0.35
C VAL A 36 2.61 25.28 -0.83
N ALA A 37 2.28 24.85 -2.05
CA ALA A 37 3.10 24.99 -3.25
C ALA A 37 4.56 24.53 -3.03
N GLY A 38 4.75 23.41 -2.33
CA GLY A 38 6.06 22.84 -2.00
C GLY A 38 6.85 23.57 -0.91
N HIS A 39 6.34 24.69 -0.38
CA HIS A 39 7.08 25.47 0.63
C HIS A 39 7.29 24.68 1.93
N GLY A 40 8.56 24.56 2.34
CA GLY A 40 8.94 23.88 3.58
C GLY A 40 8.97 22.35 3.46
N VAL A 41 8.93 21.82 2.23
CA VAL A 41 9.11 20.40 1.94
C VAL A 41 10.32 20.23 1.03
N ASP A 42 11.33 19.53 1.53
CA ASP A 42 12.57 19.28 0.77
C ASP A 42 12.55 17.91 0.09
N ILE A 43 11.89 16.92 0.68
CA ILE A 43 11.83 15.55 0.18
C ILE A 43 10.43 14.98 0.41
N PHE A 44 9.85 14.40 -0.65
CA PHE A 44 8.63 13.60 -0.58
C PHE A 44 8.96 12.12 -0.79
N PHE A 45 8.68 11.29 0.20
CA PHE A 45 8.84 9.85 0.13
C PHE A 45 7.46 9.19 0.02
N SER A 46 7.10 8.77 -1.17
CA SER A 46 5.79 8.19 -1.47
C SER A 46 5.84 6.66 -1.55
N ALA A 47 4.83 5.99 -0.99
CA ALA A 47 4.63 4.56 -1.20
C ALA A 47 4.08 4.24 -2.60
N GLY A 48 3.43 5.20 -3.26
CA GLY A 48 2.85 5.06 -4.60
C GLY A 48 3.52 5.98 -5.62
N LYS A 49 3.79 5.47 -6.81
CA LYS A 49 4.38 6.24 -7.91
C LYS A 49 3.43 7.32 -8.43
N SER A 50 2.12 7.09 -8.42
CA SER A 50 1.12 8.01 -8.97
C SER A 50 1.13 9.37 -8.27
N GLN A 51 1.33 9.43 -6.96
CA GLN A 51 1.39 10.68 -6.21
C GLN A 51 2.62 11.52 -6.60
N VAL A 52 3.75 10.86 -6.84
CA VAL A 52 4.96 11.56 -7.31
C VAL A 52 4.76 12.09 -8.73
N THR A 53 4.15 11.28 -9.62
CA THR A 53 3.85 11.69 -10.99
C THR A 53 2.91 12.90 -11.02
N GLN A 54 1.88 12.93 -10.17
CA GLN A 54 0.96 14.06 -10.08
C GLN A 54 1.66 15.36 -9.64
N LEU A 55 2.56 15.28 -8.65
CA LEU A 55 3.37 16.44 -8.24
C LEU A 55 4.36 16.89 -9.33
N ASP A 56 4.92 15.94 -10.09
CA ASP A 56 5.86 16.21 -11.18
C ASP A 56 5.20 16.92 -12.38
N GLU A 57 3.89 16.75 -12.55
CA GLU A 57 3.08 17.46 -13.55
C GLU A 57 2.82 18.93 -13.16
N ILE A 58 3.04 19.31 -11.90
CA ILE A 58 2.89 20.69 -11.43
C ILE A 58 4.23 21.40 -11.53
N ASP A 59 4.28 22.41 -12.40
CA ASP A 59 5.52 23.18 -12.67
C ASP A 59 6.17 23.71 -11.39
N GLY A 60 7.42 23.36 -11.20
CA GLY A 60 8.28 23.82 -10.09
C GLY A 60 8.07 23.12 -8.75
N LEU A 61 7.19 22.12 -8.64
CA LEU A 61 7.04 21.36 -7.38
C LEU A 61 8.08 20.25 -7.22
N VAL A 62 8.46 19.59 -8.29
CA VAL A 62 9.51 18.56 -8.28
C VAL A 62 10.71 19.04 -9.08
N VAL A 63 11.90 18.86 -8.54
CA VAL A 63 13.13 19.23 -9.26
C VAL A 63 13.41 18.16 -10.32
N ASP A 64 13.57 18.59 -11.57
CA ASP A 64 13.82 17.70 -12.70
C ASP A 64 14.97 16.71 -12.43
N GLY A 65 14.69 15.43 -12.72
CA GLY A 65 15.66 14.36 -12.62
C GLY A 65 15.98 13.90 -11.19
N THR A 66 15.27 14.40 -10.17
CA THR A 66 15.46 13.98 -8.77
C THR A 66 14.54 12.85 -8.33
N THR A 67 13.51 12.53 -9.11
CA THR A 67 12.63 11.39 -8.83
C THR A 67 13.36 10.07 -9.02
N VAL A 68 13.43 9.27 -7.97
CA VAL A 68 14.07 7.94 -7.98
C VAL A 68 13.17 6.87 -7.40
N ASN A 69 13.17 5.69 -8.00
CA ASN A 69 12.59 4.51 -7.39
C ASN A 69 13.61 3.92 -6.40
N LEU A 70 13.44 4.24 -5.12
CA LEU A 70 14.39 3.88 -4.08
C LEU A 70 14.21 2.45 -3.57
N LEU A 71 12.96 2.02 -3.43
CA LEU A 71 12.58 0.71 -2.89
C LEU A 71 11.55 0.06 -3.82
N GLN A 72 11.59 -1.25 -3.87
CA GLN A 72 10.55 -2.08 -4.47
C GLN A 72 9.87 -2.84 -3.35
N ASN A 73 8.55 -2.83 -3.36
CA ASN A 73 7.75 -3.60 -2.42
C ASN A 73 7.04 -4.74 -3.14
N GLU A 74 6.91 -5.87 -2.50
CA GLU A 74 6.20 -7.03 -3.03
C GLU A 74 4.88 -7.20 -2.29
N LEU A 75 3.81 -7.47 -3.05
CA LEU A 75 2.53 -7.83 -2.48
C LEU A 75 2.57 -9.30 -2.04
N CYS A 76 2.17 -9.56 -0.80
CA CYS A 76 2.12 -10.90 -0.26
C CYS A 76 0.72 -11.26 0.19
N LEU A 77 0.33 -12.50 -0.07
CA LEU A 77 -0.77 -13.17 0.60
C LEU A 77 -0.24 -13.73 1.92
N VAL A 78 -0.93 -13.43 3.01
CA VAL A 78 -0.52 -13.86 4.36
C VAL A 78 -1.66 -14.53 5.10
N THR A 79 -1.28 -15.40 6.03
CA THR A 79 -2.19 -16.06 6.97
C THR A 79 -1.57 -16.10 8.36
N GLY A 80 -2.38 -16.27 9.38
CA GLY A 80 -1.90 -16.48 10.75
C GLY A 80 -1.12 -17.79 10.86
N LYS A 81 -0.02 -17.79 11.63
CA LYS A 81 0.88 -18.93 11.77
C LYS A 81 0.19 -20.25 12.11
N ASP A 82 -0.88 -20.18 12.90
CA ASP A 82 -1.61 -21.34 13.39
C ASP A 82 -3.08 -21.33 12.89
N SER A 83 -3.38 -20.68 11.78
CA SER A 83 -4.74 -20.49 11.26
C SER A 83 -5.40 -21.79 10.83
N GLY A 84 -4.61 -22.82 10.47
CA GLY A 84 -5.13 -24.07 9.90
C GLY A 84 -5.83 -23.88 8.55
N THR A 85 -5.58 -22.76 7.87
CA THR A 85 -6.19 -22.46 6.56
C THR A 85 -5.88 -23.54 5.53
N ALA A 86 -6.83 -23.77 4.62
CA ALA A 86 -6.64 -24.61 3.45
C ALA A 86 -6.01 -23.82 2.27
N VAL A 87 -5.85 -22.49 2.41
CA VAL A 87 -5.23 -21.65 1.38
C VAL A 87 -3.72 -21.84 1.39
N THR A 88 -3.17 -22.20 0.25
CA THR A 88 -1.72 -22.43 0.04
C THR A 88 -1.08 -21.40 -0.89
N GLY A 89 -1.88 -20.64 -1.60
CA GLY A 89 -1.44 -19.61 -2.55
C GLY A 89 -2.60 -18.80 -3.10
N TRP A 90 -2.27 -18.00 -4.09
CA TRP A 90 -3.23 -17.11 -4.73
C TRP A 90 -4.31 -17.86 -5.53
N GLU A 91 -3.96 -19.02 -6.09
CA GLU A 91 -4.83 -19.82 -6.96
C GLU A 91 -5.96 -20.51 -6.20
N ASP A 92 -5.82 -20.68 -4.90
CA ASP A 92 -6.79 -21.38 -4.05
C ASP A 92 -7.45 -20.49 -2.98
N LEU A 93 -7.41 -19.18 -3.19
CA LEU A 93 -8.04 -18.16 -2.31
C LEU A 93 -9.52 -18.43 -2.04
N SER A 94 -10.23 -19.08 -2.97
CA SER A 94 -11.63 -19.49 -2.80
C SER A 94 -11.83 -20.49 -1.67
N ASN A 95 -10.78 -21.08 -1.11
CA ASN A 95 -10.86 -21.95 0.06
C ASN A 95 -10.86 -21.16 1.38
N ALA A 96 -10.59 -19.87 1.36
CA ALA A 96 -10.67 -19.03 2.55
C ALA A 96 -12.12 -18.78 2.95
N SER A 97 -12.39 -18.72 4.25
CA SER A 97 -13.69 -18.29 4.77
C SER A 97 -13.84 -16.77 4.72
N ASN A 98 -12.76 -16.04 5.01
CA ASN A 98 -12.74 -14.58 4.98
C ASN A 98 -11.33 -14.04 4.69
N MET A 99 -11.29 -12.79 4.21
CA MET A 99 -10.07 -12.11 3.79
C MET A 99 -10.06 -10.66 4.25
N ALA A 100 -8.93 -10.23 4.83
CA ALA A 100 -8.63 -8.81 5.06
C ALA A 100 -8.09 -8.19 3.77
N LEU A 101 -8.83 -7.26 3.18
CA LEU A 101 -8.47 -6.57 1.95
C LEU A 101 -8.65 -5.07 2.12
N CYS A 102 -7.66 -4.29 1.76
CA CYS A 102 -7.80 -2.83 1.78
C CYS A 102 -8.69 -2.34 0.63
N ASP A 103 -9.33 -1.18 0.85
CA ASP A 103 -10.05 -0.47 -0.20
C ASP A 103 -9.15 -0.16 -1.41
N GLY A 104 -9.73 -0.11 -2.60
CA GLY A 104 -8.99 0.11 -3.85
C GLY A 104 -8.30 1.47 -3.97
N SER A 105 -8.72 2.47 -3.19
CA SER A 105 -8.05 3.77 -3.10
C SER A 105 -6.73 3.73 -2.31
N VAL A 106 -6.54 2.67 -1.51
CA VAL A 106 -5.30 2.43 -0.76
C VAL A 106 -4.32 1.66 -1.65
N PRO A 107 -3.02 2.01 -1.69
CA PRO A 107 -2.07 1.34 -2.59
C PRO A 107 -2.06 -0.19 -2.52
N VAL A 108 -2.05 -0.78 -1.32
CA VAL A 108 -2.10 -2.24 -1.18
C VAL A 108 -3.40 -2.84 -1.71
N GLY A 109 -4.53 -2.15 -1.53
CA GLY A 109 -5.83 -2.59 -2.03
C GLY A 109 -5.91 -2.52 -3.56
N LYS A 110 -5.34 -1.47 -4.17
CA LYS A 110 -5.18 -1.33 -5.62
C LYS A 110 -4.32 -2.46 -6.17
N TYR A 111 -3.12 -2.67 -5.63
CA TYR A 111 -2.21 -3.73 -6.11
C TYR A 111 -2.78 -5.14 -5.90
N SER A 112 -3.59 -5.35 -4.86
CA SER A 112 -4.28 -6.62 -4.66
C SER A 112 -5.27 -6.91 -5.80
N ARG A 113 -6.05 -5.91 -6.22
CA ARG A 113 -6.98 -6.04 -7.34
C ARG A 113 -6.26 -6.24 -8.67
N GLU A 114 -5.17 -5.51 -8.91
CA GLU A 114 -4.29 -5.73 -10.07
C GLU A 114 -3.70 -7.16 -10.09
N ALA A 115 -3.31 -7.68 -8.92
CA ALA A 115 -2.85 -9.07 -8.81
C ALA A 115 -3.97 -10.06 -9.12
N PHE A 116 -5.20 -9.86 -8.63
CA PHE A 116 -6.34 -10.72 -8.95
C PHE A 116 -6.66 -10.71 -10.45
N VAL A 117 -6.56 -9.57 -11.12
CA VAL A 117 -6.70 -9.48 -12.58
C VAL A 117 -5.57 -10.24 -13.28
N SER A 118 -4.33 -10.05 -12.86
CA SER A 118 -3.16 -10.71 -13.45
C SER A 118 -3.22 -12.24 -13.32
N LEU A 119 -3.87 -12.73 -12.26
CA LEU A 119 -4.11 -14.16 -12.01
C LEU A 119 -5.36 -14.71 -12.71
N GLY A 120 -6.12 -13.85 -13.39
CA GLY A 120 -7.37 -14.21 -14.06
C GLY A 120 -8.55 -14.46 -13.11
N LEU A 121 -8.45 -14.03 -11.86
CA LEU A 121 -9.53 -14.10 -10.88
C LEU A 121 -10.56 -12.99 -11.08
N LEU A 122 -10.14 -11.83 -11.56
CA LEU A 122 -10.99 -10.72 -11.97
C LEU A 122 -10.78 -10.39 -13.45
N PRO A 123 -11.80 -9.93 -14.17
CA PRO A 123 -11.63 -9.36 -15.51
C PRO A 123 -10.75 -8.11 -15.51
N ASP A 124 -10.04 -7.85 -16.61
CA ASP A 124 -9.30 -6.60 -16.78
C ASP A 124 -10.25 -5.46 -17.19
N THR A 125 -10.09 -4.29 -16.56
CA THR A 125 -10.91 -3.09 -16.82
C THR A 125 -10.02 -1.85 -16.95
N ASP A 126 -10.60 -0.71 -17.36
CA ASP A 126 -9.87 0.55 -17.46
C ASP A 126 -9.33 1.03 -16.09
N ASP A 127 -10.00 0.66 -14.99
CA ASP A 127 -9.57 0.93 -13.62
C ASP A 127 -9.85 -0.26 -12.70
N ASN A 128 -8.87 -1.13 -12.60
CA ASN A 128 -8.95 -2.32 -11.74
C ASN A 128 -9.06 -1.99 -10.24
N SER A 129 -8.67 -0.79 -9.82
CA SER A 129 -8.79 -0.38 -8.42
C SER A 129 -10.25 -0.11 -8.01
N ALA A 130 -11.14 0.09 -8.95
CA ALA A 130 -12.55 0.39 -8.71
C ALA A 130 -13.38 -0.84 -8.29
N TYR A 131 -12.85 -2.06 -8.40
CA TYR A 131 -13.55 -3.25 -7.92
C TYR A 131 -13.96 -3.12 -6.45
N THR A 132 -15.24 -3.28 -6.20
CA THR A 132 -15.79 -3.30 -4.83
C THR A 132 -15.45 -4.61 -4.09
N SER A 133 -15.54 -4.59 -2.77
CA SER A 133 -15.35 -5.79 -1.95
C SER A 133 -16.34 -6.91 -2.30
N ASP A 134 -17.57 -6.55 -2.68
CA ASP A 134 -18.60 -7.53 -3.10
C ASP A 134 -18.24 -8.20 -4.44
N GLU A 135 -17.72 -7.44 -5.40
CA GLU A 135 -17.26 -7.98 -6.68
C GLU A 135 -16.06 -8.89 -6.52
N VAL A 136 -15.10 -8.50 -5.66
CA VAL A 136 -13.96 -9.35 -5.29
C VAL A 136 -14.44 -10.62 -4.60
N SER A 137 -15.34 -10.53 -3.63
CA SER A 137 -15.95 -11.67 -2.95
C SER A 137 -16.58 -12.66 -3.94
N ALA A 138 -17.41 -12.14 -4.85
CA ALA A 138 -18.06 -12.95 -5.88
C ALA A 138 -17.06 -13.66 -6.79
N ALA A 139 -15.99 -12.98 -7.21
CA ALA A 139 -14.94 -13.53 -8.04
C ALA A 139 -14.11 -14.61 -7.33
N LEU A 140 -13.92 -14.47 -6.02
CA LEU A 140 -13.26 -15.46 -5.17
C LEU A 140 -14.17 -16.59 -4.67
N GLY A 141 -15.37 -16.73 -5.26
CA GLY A 141 -16.28 -17.84 -4.92
C GLY A 141 -17.09 -17.61 -3.63
N GLY A 142 -17.23 -16.36 -3.19
CA GLY A 142 -18.02 -15.98 -2.02
C GLY A 142 -17.21 -15.84 -0.74
N VAL A 143 -15.90 -15.70 -0.82
CA VAL A 143 -15.04 -15.37 0.34
C VAL A 143 -15.50 -14.06 0.95
N GLU A 144 -15.76 -14.04 2.25
CA GLU A 144 -16.14 -12.81 2.95
C GLU A 144 -14.99 -11.81 2.96
N ILE A 145 -15.19 -10.61 2.39
CA ILE A 145 -14.17 -9.55 2.36
C ILE A 145 -14.40 -8.58 3.51
N ASN A 146 -13.44 -8.52 4.42
CA ASN A 146 -13.38 -7.52 5.48
C ASN A 146 -12.49 -6.36 5.04
N GLU A 147 -13.12 -5.24 4.68
CA GLU A 147 -12.42 -4.08 4.17
C GLU A 147 -11.63 -3.38 5.27
N CYS A 148 -10.35 -3.13 4.98
CA CYS A 148 -9.39 -2.53 5.90
C CYS A 148 -8.97 -1.14 5.42
N ALA A 149 -8.90 -0.18 6.34
CA ALA A 149 -8.53 1.20 6.03
C ALA A 149 -7.06 1.37 5.60
N ASN A 150 -6.19 0.45 5.97
CA ASN A 150 -4.76 0.45 5.60
C ASN A 150 -4.12 -0.92 5.84
N VAL A 151 -2.88 -1.08 5.34
CA VAL A 151 -2.13 -2.34 5.42
C VAL A 151 -1.87 -2.81 6.86
N SER A 152 -1.68 -1.90 7.80
CA SER A 152 -1.44 -2.26 9.21
C SER A 152 -2.69 -2.88 9.85
N VAL A 153 -3.88 -2.38 9.51
CA VAL A 153 -5.16 -2.96 9.96
C VAL A 153 -5.35 -4.34 9.35
N ALA A 154 -5.05 -4.52 8.06
CA ALA A 154 -5.15 -5.83 7.41
C ALA A 154 -4.16 -6.84 8.04
N ALA A 155 -2.91 -6.44 8.28
CA ALA A 155 -1.91 -7.28 8.93
C ALA A 155 -2.33 -7.68 10.35
N GLN A 156 -2.86 -6.74 11.13
CA GLN A 156 -3.34 -7.00 12.48
C GLN A 156 -4.53 -7.97 12.48
N ALA A 157 -5.51 -7.77 11.59
CA ALA A 157 -6.68 -8.62 11.48
C ALA A 157 -6.32 -10.10 11.20
N VAL A 158 -5.31 -10.33 10.36
CA VAL A 158 -4.78 -11.68 10.11
C VAL A 158 -3.98 -12.20 11.32
N ALA A 159 -3.12 -11.39 11.92
CA ALA A 159 -2.32 -11.79 13.06
C ALA A 159 -3.15 -12.16 14.30
N GLU A 160 -4.28 -11.47 14.51
CA GLU A 160 -5.21 -11.74 15.60
C GLU A 160 -6.21 -12.87 15.29
N GLY A 161 -6.21 -13.38 14.04
CA GLY A 161 -7.12 -14.44 13.60
C GLY A 161 -8.55 -13.97 13.33
N SER A 162 -8.80 -12.67 13.25
CA SER A 162 -10.10 -12.11 12.81
C SER A 162 -10.35 -12.36 11.33
N ASN A 163 -9.28 -12.46 10.54
CA ASN A 163 -9.31 -12.88 9.16
C ASN A 163 -8.36 -14.06 8.92
N GLU A 164 -8.79 -14.99 8.10
CA GLU A 164 -8.04 -16.20 7.75
C GLU A 164 -6.83 -15.89 6.89
N VAL A 165 -7.04 -15.00 5.89
CA VAL A 165 -6.00 -14.54 4.96
C VAL A 165 -6.07 -13.02 4.78
N GLY A 166 -5.03 -12.43 4.21
CA GLY A 166 -5.02 -11.02 3.85
C GLY A 166 -3.89 -10.67 2.91
N THR A 167 -3.97 -9.49 2.29
CA THR A 167 -2.90 -8.95 1.45
C THR A 167 -2.15 -7.84 2.16
N ILE A 168 -0.83 -7.97 2.20
CA ILE A 168 0.09 -6.99 2.79
C ILE A 168 1.33 -6.84 1.92
N TYR A 169 2.25 -5.98 2.31
CA TYR A 169 3.58 -5.90 1.71
C TYR A 169 4.59 -6.78 2.47
N TYR A 170 5.55 -7.30 1.71
CA TYR A 170 6.70 -8.05 2.23
C TYR A 170 7.81 -7.09 2.70
N SER A 171 7.61 -6.27 3.66
CA SER A 171 8.64 -5.32 4.15
C SER A 171 8.57 -5.13 5.65
#